data_4c46bdc750b15f2ed5997dda5817e3f2
#
_entry.id   4c46bdc750b15f2ed5997dda5817e3f2
#
_cell.length_a   1.000
_cell.length_b   1.000
_cell.length_c   1.000
_cell.angle_alpha   90.00
_cell.angle_beta   90.00
_cell.angle_gamma   90.00
#
_symmetry.space_group_name_H-M   'P 1'
#
loop_
_entity.id
_entity.type
_entity.pdbx_description
1 polymer ?
#
loop_
_entity_poly.entity_id
_entity_poly.type
_entity_poly.pdbx_seq_one_letter_code
_entity_poly.pdbx_strand_id
1 'polypeptide(L)'
;MVGPETGLTQPGKTIVCGDSHTATHGAFGALAFGIGTSEVEHVFATQSLWQNKPKNMGIKITGKLPKGVYAKDIILALIAKYGTDFGVGYGAEFCGETIENLSMEERMTICNMAIEGGAKIGLIAPDEKTFEYVAGREYAPKNMEAAINDWKELYTDEDAHYDKVLTLDVNELVPFVTWGTNPEMGVPFDGTFPAATSPDLQKAYDYMDLKPGQTPTDIPIGYVFIGSCTNGRLSDLQEAAKIVEGKKVHDNVTAIVVPGSRPVRKAAEKIGLDKVFIEAGFEWREPGCSMCLGMNPDRVPAGVHCASTSNRNFQGRQGKDARTHLCSPAMAALAAIHGNFVDSRKEVI
;
A
#
# COMPACT_ATOMS: atom_id res chain seq x y z
N MET A 1 5.48 7.36 -7.18
CA MET A 1 6.06 6.62 -8.32
C MET A 1 7.24 7.41 -8.91
N VAL A 2 7.03 8.54 -9.60
CA VAL A 2 8.07 9.24 -10.38
C VAL A 2 9.29 9.67 -9.55
N GLY A 3 9.09 10.32 -8.41
CA GLY A 3 10.19 10.84 -7.58
C GLY A 3 11.19 9.75 -7.15
N PRO A 4 10.75 8.62 -6.55
CA PRO A 4 11.62 7.50 -6.24
C PRO A 4 12.32 6.90 -7.48
N GLU A 5 11.58 6.66 -8.55
CA GLU A 5 12.12 6.02 -9.76
C GLU A 5 13.21 6.84 -10.45
N THR A 6 13.13 8.16 -10.37
CA THR A 6 14.11 9.06 -10.98
C THR A 6 15.23 9.49 -10.02
N GLY A 7 15.13 9.17 -8.72
CA GLY A 7 16.10 9.61 -7.70
C GLY A 7 15.90 11.04 -7.21
N LEU A 8 14.74 11.66 -7.52
CA LEU A 8 14.37 12.98 -6.95
C LEU A 8 14.03 12.89 -5.47
N THR A 9 13.48 11.73 -5.04
CA THR A 9 13.22 11.44 -3.63
C THR A 9 14.51 11.04 -2.94
N GLN A 10 14.94 11.85 -1.98
CA GLN A 10 16.18 11.64 -1.25
C GLN A 10 15.97 11.94 0.25
N PRO A 11 16.74 11.32 1.14
CA PRO A 11 16.69 11.62 2.56
C PRO A 11 16.82 13.11 2.88
N GLY A 12 16.10 13.56 3.89
CA GLY A 12 16.13 14.96 4.37
C GLY A 12 15.38 15.98 3.49
N LYS A 13 14.86 15.57 2.33
CA LYS A 13 14.08 16.47 1.48
C LYS A 13 12.66 16.66 2.00
N THR A 14 12.12 17.88 1.84
CA THR A 14 10.71 18.17 2.02
C THR A 14 9.98 18.05 0.69
N ILE A 15 8.92 17.25 0.64
CA ILE A 15 8.15 16.99 -0.58
C ILE A 15 6.67 17.19 -0.30
N VAL A 16 6.04 18.10 -1.06
CA VAL A 16 4.59 18.34 -1.00
C VAL A 16 3.97 18.20 -2.38
N CYS A 17 2.74 17.68 -2.44
CA CYS A 17 2.02 17.45 -3.70
C CYS A 17 0.52 17.42 -3.42
N GLY A 18 -0.30 17.66 -4.43
CA GLY A 18 -1.77 17.55 -4.36
C GLY A 18 -2.31 16.13 -4.22
N ASP A 19 -1.47 15.13 -3.95
CA ASP A 19 -1.83 13.73 -3.72
C ASP A 19 -1.64 13.37 -2.24
N SER A 20 -2.67 12.81 -1.61
CA SER A 20 -2.61 12.38 -0.21
C SER A 20 -1.52 11.33 0.05
N HIS A 21 -1.21 10.47 -0.95
CA HIS A 21 -0.18 9.43 -0.82
C HIS A 21 1.25 9.92 -1.11
N THR A 22 1.47 11.24 -1.11
CA THR A 22 2.81 11.86 -1.06
C THR A 22 3.63 11.35 0.13
N ALA A 23 2.97 10.93 1.21
CA ALA A 23 3.60 10.25 2.35
C ALA A 23 4.46 9.04 1.96
N THR A 24 4.24 8.42 0.81
CA THR A 24 5.08 7.34 0.26
C THR A 24 6.57 7.69 0.23
N HIS A 25 6.91 8.96 -0.02
CA HIS A 25 8.30 9.43 -0.07
C HIS A 25 9.02 9.33 1.28
N GLY A 26 8.26 9.25 2.39
CA GLY A 26 8.81 9.05 3.72
C GLY A 26 9.56 7.74 3.91
N ALA A 27 9.34 6.74 3.05
CA ALA A 27 10.13 5.51 2.99
C ALA A 27 11.63 5.75 2.71
N PHE A 28 11.98 6.94 2.25
CA PHE A 28 13.36 7.39 1.96
C PHE A 28 13.91 8.33 3.05
N GLY A 29 13.22 8.53 4.16
CA GLY A 29 13.60 9.55 5.13
C GLY A 29 13.31 10.99 4.66
N ALA A 30 12.39 11.17 3.71
CA ALA A 30 11.93 12.48 3.27
C ALA A 30 10.71 12.93 4.08
N LEU A 31 10.65 14.20 4.47
CA LEU A 31 9.48 14.80 5.09
C LEU A 31 8.43 15.08 3.99
N ALA A 32 7.45 14.19 3.86
CA ALA A 32 6.55 14.21 2.71
C ALA A 32 5.07 14.06 3.12
N PHE A 33 4.21 14.93 2.56
CA PHE A 33 2.77 14.91 2.82
C PHE A 33 1.96 15.57 1.70
N GLY A 34 0.69 15.18 1.62
CA GLY A 34 -0.29 15.76 0.69
C GLY A 34 -0.77 17.12 1.16
N ILE A 35 -1.00 18.03 0.21
CA ILE A 35 -1.53 19.39 0.43
C ILE A 35 -2.69 19.69 -0.50
N GLY A 36 -3.54 20.64 -0.11
CA GLY A 36 -4.67 21.07 -0.93
C GLY A 36 -4.26 21.94 -2.13
N THR A 37 -5.15 22.10 -3.10
CA THR A 37 -4.89 22.84 -4.34
C THR A 37 -4.45 24.27 -4.10
N SER A 38 -5.08 25.00 -3.16
CA SER A 38 -4.68 26.37 -2.80
C SER A 38 -3.30 26.42 -2.14
N GLU A 39 -2.93 25.39 -1.37
CA GLU A 39 -1.60 25.28 -0.80
C GLU A 39 -0.54 24.99 -1.88
N VAL A 40 -0.89 24.20 -2.92
CA VAL A 40 -0.02 23.98 -4.09
C VAL A 40 0.27 25.31 -4.80
N GLU A 41 -0.76 26.13 -5.03
CA GLU A 41 -0.60 27.47 -5.62
C GLU A 41 0.32 28.34 -4.77
N HIS A 42 0.11 28.34 -3.44
CA HIS A 42 0.95 29.09 -2.51
C HIS A 42 2.42 28.64 -2.56
N VAL A 43 2.66 27.34 -2.57
CA VAL A 43 4.01 26.75 -2.66
C VAL A 43 4.68 27.13 -3.98
N PHE A 44 3.98 27.12 -5.11
CA PHE A 44 4.54 27.56 -6.39
C PHE A 44 4.93 29.04 -6.37
N ALA A 45 4.15 29.89 -5.70
CA ALA A 45 4.42 31.32 -5.61
C ALA A 45 5.54 31.67 -4.63
N THR A 46 5.65 30.96 -3.50
CA THR A 46 6.48 31.38 -2.36
C THR A 46 7.54 30.36 -1.94
N GLN A 47 7.47 29.15 -2.44
CA GLN A 47 8.29 27.99 -2.01
C GLN A 47 8.24 27.73 -0.50
N SER A 48 7.17 28.15 0.15
CA SER A 48 6.96 27.99 1.58
C SER A 48 5.53 27.58 1.90
N LEU A 49 5.36 26.91 3.02
CA LEU A 49 4.04 26.52 3.53
C LEU A 49 4.10 26.49 5.06
N TRP A 50 3.17 27.22 5.69
CA TRP A 50 3.05 27.18 7.14
C TRP A 50 2.33 25.89 7.56
N GLN A 51 2.92 25.15 8.49
CA GLN A 51 2.35 23.91 9.00
C GLN A 51 2.51 23.81 10.52
N ASN A 52 1.50 23.29 11.19
CA ASN A 52 1.65 22.89 12.59
C ASN A 52 2.60 21.69 12.68
N LYS A 53 3.60 21.77 13.56
CA LYS A 53 4.48 20.65 13.84
C LYS A 53 3.63 19.51 14.45
N PRO A 54 3.61 18.33 13.82
CA PRO A 54 2.94 17.18 14.42
C PRO A 54 3.70 16.68 15.65
N LYS A 55 3.02 15.93 16.50
CA LYS A 55 3.67 15.14 17.54
C LYS A 55 4.42 13.96 16.92
N ASN A 56 5.41 13.42 17.63
CA ASN A 56 6.19 12.28 17.19
C ASN A 56 5.54 10.97 17.65
N MET A 57 5.36 10.03 16.71
CA MET A 57 4.90 8.67 17.01
C MET A 57 5.90 7.67 16.50
N GLY A 58 6.35 6.77 17.37
CA GLY A 58 7.10 5.57 17.00
C GLY A 58 6.15 4.39 16.76
N ILE A 59 6.28 3.71 15.63
CA ILE A 59 5.57 2.46 15.32
C ILE A 59 6.61 1.36 15.15
N LYS A 60 6.80 0.57 16.22
CA LYS A 60 7.81 -0.48 16.27
C LYS A 60 7.23 -1.80 15.78
N ILE A 61 7.76 -2.30 14.66
CA ILE A 61 7.40 -3.59 14.08
C ILE A 61 8.53 -4.58 14.34
N THR A 62 8.21 -5.66 15.03
CA THR A 62 9.19 -6.67 15.47
C THR A 62 8.84 -8.05 14.95
N GLY A 63 9.82 -8.92 14.89
CA GLY A 63 9.66 -10.29 14.44
C GLY A 63 9.98 -10.49 12.96
N LYS A 64 10.00 -11.75 12.55
CA LYS A 64 10.25 -12.17 11.17
C LYS A 64 8.92 -12.39 10.44
N LEU A 65 8.74 -11.71 9.33
CA LEU A 65 7.55 -11.84 8.51
C LEU A 65 7.38 -13.28 7.99
N PRO A 66 6.24 -13.93 8.23
CA PRO A 66 5.99 -15.28 7.73
C PRO A 66 5.95 -15.33 6.19
N LYS A 67 6.27 -16.49 5.62
CA LYS A 67 6.16 -16.71 4.18
C LYS A 67 4.71 -16.51 3.71
N GLY A 68 4.53 -15.84 2.58
CA GLY A 68 3.21 -15.52 2.02
C GLY A 68 2.49 -14.34 2.69
N VAL A 69 3.19 -13.64 3.61
CA VAL A 69 2.72 -12.40 4.25
C VAL A 69 3.60 -11.25 3.77
N TYR A 70 3.01 -10.11 3.50
CA TYR A 70 3.67 -8.97 2.83
C TYR A 70 3.49 -7.67 3.61
N ALA A 71 4.23 -6.63 3.23
CA ALA A 71 4.13 -5.30 3.86
C ALA A 71 2.71 -4.73 3.87
N LYS A 72 1.88 -5.08 2.87
CA LYS A 72 0.45 -4.71 2.83
C LYS A 72 -0.33 -5.31 4.01
N ASP A 73 -0.01 -6.54 4.38
CA ASP A 73 -0.67 -7.22 5.50
C ASP A 73 -0.28 -6.58 6.83
N ILE A 74 0.99 -6.14 6.97
CA ILE A 74 1.46 -5.40 8.16
C ILE A 74 0.64 -4.14 8.38
N ILE A 75 0.53 -3.29 7.35
CA ILE A 75 -0.16 -2.00 7.50
C ILE A 75 -1.67 -2.17 7.66
N LEU A 76 -2.29 -3.16 7.00
CA LEU A 76 -3.70 -3.48 7.20
C LEU A 76 -3.96 -4.00 8.61
N ALA A 77 -3.11 -4.90 9.14
CA ALA A 77 -3.21 -5.39 10.51
C ALA A 77 -3.04 -4.26 11.54
N LEU A 78 -2.11 -3.33 11.29
CA LEU A 78 -1.90 -2.17 12.16
C LEU A 78 -3.16 -1.28 12.20
N ILE A 79 -3.74 -0.96 11.03
CA ILE A 79 -4.94 -0.14 10.94
C ILE A 79 -6.14 -0.86 11.56
N ALA A 80 -6.31 -2.16 11.32
CA ALA A 80 -7.37 -2.95 11.93
C ALA A 80 -7.25 -3.01 13.47
N LYS A 81 -6.01 -3.04 13.99
CA LYS A 81 -5.74 -3.08 15.44
C LYS A 81 -5.95 -1.75 16.15
N TYR A 82 -5.57 -0.64 15.52
CA TYR A 82 -5.49 0.67 16.18
C TYR A 82 -6.50 1.71 15.66
N GLY A 83 -7.26 1.39 14.61
CA GLY A 83 -8.25 2.27 13.97
C GLY A 83 -7.66 3.14 12.86
N THR A 84 -8.55 3.82 12.12
CA THR A 84 -8.18 4.74 11.03
C THR A 84 -7.74 6.12 11.53
N ASP A 85 -7.76 6.37 12.83
CA ASP A 85 -7.43 7.65 13.46
C ASP A 85 -6.21 7.60 14.40
N PHE A 86 -5.52 6.45 14.49
CA PHE A 86 -4.41 6.27 15.44
C PHE A 86 -3.29 7.31 15.28
N GLY A 87 -3.11 7.81 14.06
CA GLY A 87 -2.05 8.74 13.65
C GLY A 87 -2.48 10.21 13.56
N VAL A 88 -3.74 10.55 13.89
CA VAL A 88 -4.22 11.94 13.77
C VAL A 88 -3.43 12.87 14.69
N GLY A 89 -2.83 13.91 14.10
CA GLY A 89 -1.98 14.88 14.81
C GLY A 89 -0.51 14.43 14.98
N TYR A 90 -0.14 13.27 14.42
CA TYR A 90 1.21 12.72 14.51
C TYR A 90 1.91 12.63 13.16
N GLY A 91 3.25 12.73 13.20
CA GLY A 91 4.15 12.15 12.22
C GLY A 91 4.56 10.77 12.72
N ALA A 92 4.31 9.73 11.94
CA ALA A 92 4.57 8.35 12.32
C ALA A 92 5.90 7.87 11.72
N GLU A 93 6.83 7.47 12.58
CA GLU A 93 8.06 6.77 12.16
C GLU A 93 7.88 5.27 12.37
N PHE A 94 8.07 4.52 11.30
CA PHE A 94 8.07 3.05 11.33
C PHE A 94 9.51 2.57 11.50
N CYS A 95 9.73 1.75 12.52
CA CYS A 95 11.06 1.24 12.90
C CYS A 95 11.00 -0.22 13.37
N GLY A 96 12.17 -0.78 13.66
CA GLY A 96 12.35 -2.14 14.16
C GLY A 96 12.81 -3.12 13.08
N GLU A 97 13.27 -4.29 13.54
CA GLU A 97 13.96 -5.27 12.69
C GLU A 97 13.14 -5.71 11.46
N THR A 98 11.83 -5.79 11.57
CA THR A 98 10.96 -6.11 10.43
C THR A 98 11.09 -5.04 9.36
N ILE A 99 10.98 -3.75 9.72
CA ILE A 99 11.07 -2.63 8.78
C ILE A 99 12.44 -2.55 8.13
N GLU A 100 13.51 -2.77 8.90
CA GLU A 100 14.89 -2.80 8.40
C GLU A 100 15.09 -3.91 7.36
N ASN A 101 14.39 -5.03 7.51
CA ASN A 101 14.47 -6.17 6.59
C ASN A 101 13.64 -6.00 5.31
N LEU A 102 12.62 -5.12 5.29
CA LEU A 102 11.82 -4.84 4.10
C LEU A 102 12.66 -4.24 2.96
N SER A 103 12.26 -4.55 1.73
CA SER A 103 12.73 -3.86 0.53
C SER A 103 12.21 -2.41 0.49
N MET A 104 12.80 -1.57 -0.36
CA MET A 104 12.33 -0.18 -0.51
C MET A 104 10.88 -0.11 -1.01
N GLU A 105 10.48 -1.02 -1.88
CA GLU A 105 9.11 -1.11 -2.39
C GLU A 105 8.11 -1.44 -1.28
N GLU A 106 8.46 -2.36 -0.39
CA GLU A 106 7.66 -2.71 0.78
C GLU A 106 7.58 -1.57 1.79
N ARG A 107 8.70 -0.87 2.05
CA ARG A 107 8.72 0.35 2.88
C ARG A 107 7.83 1.45 2.30
N MET A 108 7.84 1.62 0.96
CA MET A 108 6.93 2.54 0.28
C MET A 108 5.46 2.14 0.47
N THR A 109 5.12 0.87 0.54
CA THR A 109 3.75 0.41 0.84
C THR A 109 3.33 0.79 2.26
N ILE A 110 4.20 0.63 3.25
CA ILE A 110 3.94 1.03 4.63
C ILE A 110 3.69 2.56 4.72
N CYS A 111 4.62 3.37 4.21
CA CYS A 111 4.50 4.82 4.24
C CYS A 111 3.32 5.34 3.40
N ASN A 112 3.02 4.69 2.27
CA ASN A 112 1.85 5.01 1.45
C ASN A 112 0.56 4.93 2.25
N MET A 113 0.38 3.88 3.04
CA MET A 113 -0.85 3.65 3.78
C MET A 113 -0.86 4.25 5.20
N ALA A 114 0.21 4.92 5.63
CA ALA A 114 0.22 5.63 6.90
C ALA A 114 -0.91 6.68 7.00
N ILE A 115 -1.24 7.31 5.87
CA ILE A 115 -2.35 8.29 5.78
C ILE A 115 -3.71 7.65 6.05
N GLU A 116 -3.89 6.36 5.76
CA GLU A 116 -5.13 5.63 6.02
C GLU A 116 -5.33 5.31 7.52
N GLY A 117 -4.26 5.39 8.31
CA GLY A 117 -4.30 5.40 9.78
C GLY A 117 -4.34 6.80 10.37
N GLY A 118 -4.58 7.85 9.55
CA GLY A 118 -4.71 9.23 9.99
C GLY A 118 -3.39 9.98 10.19
N ALA A 119 -2.23 9.34 10.02
CA ALA A 119 -0.94 10.01 10.14
C ALA A 119 -0.69 10.95 8.95
N LYS A 120 -0.28 12.19 9.24
CA LYS A 120 0.04 13.16 8.19
C LYS A 120 1.31 12.78 7.41
N ILE A 121 2.25 12.15 8.09
CA ILE A 121 3.58 11.77 7.62
C ILE A 121 3.80 10.32 8.02
N GLY A 122 4.24 9.49 7.08
CA GLY A 122 4.83 8.18 7.37
C GLY A 122 6.32 8.26 7.05
N LEU A 123 7.18 7.90 7.98
CA LEU A 123 8.62 8.04 7.86
C LEU A 123 9.31 6.71 8.18
N ILE A 124 10.40 6.42 7.47
CA ILE A 124 11.37 5.36 7.80
C ILE A 124 12.75 6.00 7.72
N ALA A 125 13.58 5.80 8.75
CA ALA A 125 14.94 6.29 8.76
C ALA A 125 15.74 5.73 7.56
N PRO A 126 16.54 6.57 6.86
CA PRO A 126 17.29 6.12 5.71
C PRO A 126 18.46 5.23 6.13
N ASP A 127 18.66 4.13 5.40
CA ASP A 127 19.73 3.16 5.61
C ASP A 127 20.41 2.77 4.30
N GLU A 128 21.28 1.77 4.33
CA GLU A 128 22.02 1.29 3.17
C GLU A 128 21.11 0.91 2.01
N LYS A 129 19.95 0.30 2.27
CA LYS A 129 18.96 -0.04 1.21
C LYS A 129 18.42 1.22 0.52
N THR A 130 18.20 2.29 1.30
CA THR A 130 17.78 3.59 0.77
C THR A 130 18.89 4.19 -0.12
N PHE A 131 20.15 4.12 0.34
CA PHE A 131 21.30 4.66 -0.39
C PHE A 131 21.51 3.91 -1.70
N GLU A 132 21.48 2.57 -1.67
CA GLU A 132 21.57 1.72 -2.85
C GLU A 132 20.44 1.97 -3.86
N TYR A 133 19.21 2.16 -3.37
CA TYR A 133 18.06 2.44 -4.23
C TYR A 133 18.19 3.78 -4.97
N VAL A 134 18.74 4.81 -4.33
CA VAL A 134 18.92 6.14 -4.94
C VAL A 134 20.12 6.15 -5.88
N ALA A 135 21.18 5.39 -5.58
CA ALA A 135 22.41 5.38 -6.35
C ALA A 135 22.17 5.03 -7.83
N GLY A 136 22.83 5.76 -8.72
CA GLY A 136 22.79 5.52 -10.17
C GLY A 136 21.50 5.95 -10.89
N ARG A 137 20.55 6.56 -10.18
CA ARG A 137 19.35 7.14 -10.80
C ARG A 137 19.65 8.49 -11.41
N GLU A 138 18.78 8.94 -12.30
CA GLU A 138 18.97 10.17 -13.11
C GLU A 138 19.28 11.42 -12.27
N TYR A 139 18.56 11.60 -11.15
CA TYR A 139 18.72 12.74 -10.25
C TYR A 139 19.43 12.38 -8.92
N ALA A 140 20.13 11.27 -8.88
CA ALA A 140 20.97 10.92 -7.73
C ALA A 140 22.05 12.00 -7.51
N PRO A 141 22.52 12.23 -6.27
CA PRO A 141 23.62 13.14 -5.99
C PRO A 141 24.86 12.77 -6.80
N LYS A 142 25.55 13.78 -7.37
CA LYS A 142 26.80 13.55 -8.11
C LYS A 142 27.92 13.00 -7.21
N ASN A 143 27.93 13.43 -5.96
CA ASN A 143 28.83 12.93 -4.92
C ASN A 143 28.01 12.12 -3.93
N MET A 144 27.83 10.81 -4.22
CA MET A 144 27.08 9.90 -3.37
C MET A 144 27.71 9.70 -2.00
N GLU A 145 29.05 9.70 -1.89
CA GLU A 145 29.74 9.53 -0.61
C GLU A 145 29.43 10.66 0.36
N ALA A 146 29.51 11.92 -0.10
CA ALA A 146 29.15 13.08 0.71
C ALA A 146 27.66 13.05 1.10
N ALA A 147 26.78 12.72 0.16
CA ALA A 147 25.36 12.64 0.43
C ALA A 147 25.02 11.54 1.46
N ILE A 148 25.66 10.36 1.37
CA ILE A 148 25.47 9.27 2.34
C ILE A 148 25.93 9.72 3.74
N ASN A 149 27.03 10.43 3.86
CA ASN A 149 27.50 10.93 5.15
C ASN A 149 26.49 11.89 5.77
N ASP A 150 25.94 12.83 4.97
CA ASP A 150 24.87 13.73 5.42
C ASP A 150 23.58 12.96 5.78
N TRP A 151 23.22 11.93 5.02
CA TRP A 151 22.01 11.15 5.25
C TRP A 151 22.07 10.25 6.49
N LYS A 152 23.24 9.81 6.88
CA LYS A 152 23.46 9.06 8.13
C LYS A 152 23.15 9.87 9.38
N GLU A 153 23.29 11.20 9.32
CA GLU A 153 22.89 12.09 10.41
C GLU A 153 21.36 12.22 10.59
N LEU A 154 20.58 11.66 9.63
CA LEU A 154 19.11 11.65 9.70
C LEU A 154 18.54 10.38 10.34
N TYR A 155 19.40 9.47 10.79
CA TYR A 155 18.96 8.32 11.54
C TYR A 155 18.48 8.76 12.93
N THR A 156 17.45 8.09 13.43
CA THR A 156 16.87 8.44 14.73
C THR A 156 17.84 8.13 15.87
N ASP A 157 18.06 9.11 16.75
CA ASP A 157 18.93 8.95 17.92
C ASP A 157 18.36 7.89 18.88
N GLU A 158 19.24 7.19 19.60
CA GLU A 158 18.84 6.14 20.55
C GLU A 158 17.96 6.66 21.70
N ASP A 159 18.14 7.93 22.09
CA ASP A 159 17.41 8.61 23.12
C ASP A 159 16.23 9.47 22.59
N ALA A 160 15.88 9.31 21.33
CA ALA A 160 14.79 10.06 20.70
C ALA A 160 13.47 9.83 21.45
N HIS A 161 12.79 10.94 21.77
CA HIS A 161 11.52 10.90 22.47
C HIS A 161 10.35 10.83 21.49
N TYR A 162 9.47 9.83 21.68
CA TYR A 162 8.17 9.75 21.03
C TYR A 162 7.05 10.10 22.00
N ASP A 163 6.11 10.97 21.58
CA ASP A 163 4.90 11.27 22.34
C ASP A 163 3.95 10.06 22.46
N LYS A 164 4.03 9.13 21.51
CA LYS A 164 3.25 7.89 21.48
C LYS A 164 4.07 6.77 20.80
N VAL A 165 3.97 5.58 21.34
CA VAL A 165 4.59 4.38 20.76
C VAL A 165 3.51 3.31 20.53
N LEU A 166 3.47 2.76 19.32
CA LEU A 166 2.68 1.59 18.96
C LEU A 166 3.62 0.42 18.65
N THR A 167 3.13 -0.80 18.90
CA THR A 167 3.93 -2.02 18.65
C THR A 167 3.11 -3.07 17.91
N LEU A 168 3.76 -3.75 16.97
CA LEU A 168 3.21 -4.92 16.29
C LEU A 168 4.28 -6.00 16.17
N ASP A 169 4.02 -7.18 16.73
CA ASP A 169 4.80 -8.39 16.48
C ASP A 169 4.20 -9.10 15.27
N VAL A 170 5.05 -9.42 14.28
CA VAL A 170 4.63 -10.05 13.02
C VAL A 170 4.97 -11.54 12.92
N ASN A 171 5.56 -12.15 13.95
CA ASN A 171 5.98 -13.56 13.88
C ASN A 171 4.83 -14.52 13.53
N GLU A 172 3.62 -14.22 13.98
CA GLU A 172 2.43 -15.00 13.70
C GLU A 172 1.42 -14.25 12.81
N LEU A 173 1.87 -13.18 12.15
CA LEU A 173 1.00 -12.44 11.26
C LEU A 173 0.56 -13.33 10.08
N VAL A 174 -0.69 -13.24 9.74
CA VAL A 174 -1.29 -13.92 8.58
C VAL A 174 -1.74 -12.89 7.55
N PRO A 175 -2.00 -13.29 6.29
CA PRO A 175 -2.54 -12.37 5.29
C PRO A 175 -3.81 -11.67 5.78
N PHE A 176 -3.99 -10.42 5.42
CA PHE A 176 -5.12 -9.58 5.85
C PHE A 176 -6.03 -9.20 4.67
N VAL A 177 -7.34 -9.18 4.94
CA VAL A 177 -8.37 -8.76 3.97
C VAL A 177 -9.35 -7.82 4.66
N THR A 178 -9.71 -6.72 4.00
CA THR A 178 -10.80 -5.87 4.50
C THR A 178 -12.14 -6.48 4.08
N TRP A 179 -13.09 -6.53 5.02
CA TRP A 179 -14.44 -7.05 4.79
C TRP A 179 -15.48 -5.92 4.66
N GLY A 180 -15.17 -4.72 5.15
CA GLY A 180 -16.11 -3.59 5.21
C GLY A 180 -15.71 -2.42 4.31
N THR A 181 -16.15 -1.23 4.68
CA THR A 181 -16.10 -0.01 3.87
C THR A 181 -15.00 0.98 4.27
N ASN A 182 -14.10 0.58 5.13
CA ASN A 182 -12.87 1.32 5.47
C ASN A 182 -11.73 0.34 5.83
N PRO A 183 -10.46 0.76 5.86
CA PRO A 183 -9.34 -0.14 6.12
C PRO A 183 -9.29 -0.74 7.54
N GLU A 184 -9.93 -0.13 8.55
CA GLU A 184 -9.98 -0.71 9.91
C GLU A 184 -10.89 -1.94 9.99
N MET A 185 -11.84 -2.07 9.06
CA MET A 185 -12.70 -3.24 8.92
C MET A 185 -11.93 -4.38 8.23
N GLY A 186 -10.76 -4.72 8.75
CA GLY A 186 -9.90 -5.79 8.30
C GLY A 186 -9.93 -6.98 9.25
N VAL A 187 -9.71 -8.18 8.71
CA VAL A 187 -9.56 -9.42 9.48
C VAL A 187 -8.37 -10.22 8.96
N PRO A 188 -7.70 -11.00 9.82
CA PRO A 188 -6.78 -12.02 9.38
C PRO A 188 -7.51 -13.05 8.49
N PHE A 189 -6.79 -13.65 7.54
CA PHE A 189 -7.39 -14.58 6.58
C PHE A 189 -8.12 -15.78 7.24
N ASP A 190 -7.60 -16.26 8.36
CA ASP A 190 -8.18 -17.33 9.17
C ASP A 190 -9.20 -16.84 10.23
N GLY A 191 -9.51 -15.55 10.22
CA GLY A 191 -10.50 -14.93 11.10
C GLY A 191 -11.92 -14.98 10.54
N THR A 192 -12.88 -14.60 11.38
CA THR A 192 -14.28 -14.45 11.03
C THR A 192 -14.70 -12.98 11.11
N PHE A 193 -15.68 -12.59 10.30
CA PHE A 193 -16.21 -11.22 10.35
C PHE A 193 -16.92 -10.99 11.69
N PRO A 194 -16.66 -9.86 12.36
CA PRO A 194 -17.16 -9.59 13.70
C PRO A 194 -18.68 -9.41 13.74
N ALA A 195 -19.28 -9.51 14.92
CA ALA A 195 -20.70 -9.19 15.09
C ALA A 195 -20.98 -7.70 14.78
N ALA A 196 -22.15 -7.43 14.23
CA ALA A 196 -22.61 -6.06 13.95
C ALA A 196 -23.09 -5.40 15.27
N THR A 197 -22.15 -4.88 16.05
CA THR A 197 -22.43 -4.29 17.37
C THR A 197 -22.83 -2.82 17.33
N SER A 198 -22.79 -2.19 16.15
CA SER A 198 -23.19 -0.79 15.95
C SER A 198 -23.97 -0.60 14.65
N PRO A 199 -24.77 0.48 14.54
CA PRO A 199 -25.46 0.81 13.27
C PRO A 199 -24.51 0.99 12.09
N ASP A 200 -23.30 1.49 12.31
CA ASP A 200 -22.33 1.70 11.22
C ASP A 200 -21.71 0.39 10.74
N LEU A 201 -21.46 -0.56 11.63
CA LEU A 201 -21.07 -1.93 11.23
C LEU A 201 -22.20 -2.62 10.45
N GLN A 202 -23.46 -2.44 10.87
CA GLN A 202 -24.60 -3.00 10.13
C GLN A 202 -24.69 -2.40 8.72
N LYS A 203 -24.57 -1.08 8.56
CA LYS A 203 -24.54 -0.42 7.24
C LYS A 203 -23.40 -0.95 6.35
N ALA A 204 -22.21 -1.22 6.95
CA ALA A 204 -21.10 -1.80 6.21
C ALA A 204 -21.45 -3.21 5.70
N TYR A 205 -22.05 -4.06 6.53
CA TYR A 205 -22.52 -5.39 6.13
C TYR A 205 -23.58 -5.31 5.03
N ASP A 206 -24.57 -4.42 5.17
CA ASP A 206 -25.62 -4.24 4.19
C ASP A 206 -25.06 -3.78 2.83
N TYR A 207 -24.09 -2.84 2.84
CA TYR A 207 -23.43 -2.39 1.62
C TYR A 207 -22.57 -3.48 0.97
N MET A 208 -21.80 -4.18 1.78
CA MET A 208 -20.90 -5.25 1.30
C MET A 208 -21.63 -6.56 1.01
N ASP A 209 -22.93 -6.68 1.37
CA ASP A 209 -23.72 -7.92 1.24
C ASP A 209 -23.02 -9.11 1.89
N LEU A 210 -22.51 -8.89 3.08
CA LEU A 210 -21.82 -9.89 3.90
C LEU A 210 -22.59 -10.05 5.22
N LYS A 211 -22.23 -11.07 5.98
CA LYS A 211 -22.85 -11.38 7.27
C LYS A 211 -21.79 -11.63 8.35
N PRO A 212 -22.08 -11.25 9.61
CA PRO A 212 -21.27 -11.67 10.74
C PRO A 212 -21.05 -13.18 10.74
N GLY A 213 -19.84 -13.61 11.12
CA GLY A 213 -19.47 -15.02 11.18
C GLY A 213 -18.98 -15.63 9.85
N GLN A 214 -19.15 -14.96 8.72
CA GLN A 214 -18.48 -15.36 7.48
C GLN A 214 -16.97 -15.17 7.57
N THR A 215 -16.24 -15.74 6.63
CA THR A 215 -14.79 -15.68 6.50
C THR A 215 -14.38 -15.06 5.15
N PRO A 216 -13.13 -14.66 4.94
CA PRO A 216 -12.67 -14.19 3.64
C PRO A 216 -12.93 -15.16 2.49
N THR A 217 -12.91 -16.48 2.75
CA THR A 217 -13.19 -17.50 1.74
C THR A 217 -14.64 -17.52 1.22
N ASP A 218 -15.57 -16.92 1.98
CA ASP A 218 -16.98 -16.85 1.60
C ASP A 218 -17.29 -15.70 0.64
N ILE A 219 -16.30 -14.82 0.36
CA ILE A 219 -16.49 -13.66 -0.52
C ILE A 219 -16.37 -14.11 -1.98
N PRO A 220 -17.45 -14.01 -2.79
CA PRO A 220 -17.40 -14.33 -4.21
C PRO A 220 -16.72 -13.19 -4.98
N ILE A 221 -15.49 -13.39 -5.42
CA ILE A 221 -14.74 -12.37 -6.18
C ILE A 221 -15.15 -12.42 -7.65
N GLY A 222 -15.69 -11.31 -8.15
CA GLY A 222 -15.99 -11.12 -9.57
C GLY A 222 -15.06 -10.15 -10.29
N TYR A 223 -14.26 -9.42 -9.53
CA TYR A 223 -13.29 -8.46 -10.09
C TYR A 223 -11.96 -8.50 -9.33
N VAL A 224 -10.84 -8.28 -10.05
CA VAL A 224 -9.51 -8.17 -9.43
C VAL A 224 -8.77 -6.99 -10.01
N PHE A 225 -8.19 -6.18 -9.13
CA PHE A 225 -7.33 -5.05 -9.47
C PHE A 225 -5.95 -5.18 -8.83
N ILE A 226 -4.91 -5.29 -9.67
CA ILE A 226 -3.51 -5.23 -9.23
C ILE A 226 -2.89 -3.96 -9.79
N GLY A 227 -2.49 -3.04 -8.92
CA GLY A 227 -1.97 -1.74 -9.34
C GLY A 227 -1.96 -0.69 -8.25
N SER A 228 -2.05 0.56 -8.66
CA SER A 228 -2.01 1.79 -7.85
C SER A 228 -0.61 2.19 -7.36
N CYS A 229 -0.51 3.36 -6.73
CA CYS A 229 0.73 3.82 -6.10
C CYS A 229 1.14 2.97 -4.89
N THR A 230 0.23 2.17 -4.35
CA THR A 230 0.48 1.29 -3.21
C THR A 230 1.22 0.03 -3.64
N ASN A 231 0.67 -0.71 -4.61
CA ASN A 231 1.20 -2.01 -5.06
C ASN A 231 1.12 -2.17 -6.58
N GLY A 232 1.67 -1.22 -7.31
CA GLY A 232 1.85 -1.29 -8.77
C GLY A 232 3.31 -1.14 -9.19
N ARG A 233 4.26 -1.45 -8.29
CA ARG A 233 5.70 -1.41 -8.57
C ARG A 233 6.16 -2.71 -9.21
N LEU A 234 7.39 -2.72 -9.73
CA LEU A 234 7.89 -3.89 -10.45
C LEU A 234 7.89 -5.16 -9.57
N SER A 235 8.32 -5.04 -8.32
CA SER A 235 8.33 -6.17 -7.37
C SER A 235 6.92 -6.69 -7.06
N ASP A 236 5.93 -5.80 -6.91
CA ASP A 236 4.52 -6.19 -6.70
C ASP A 236 4.00 -7.01 -7.88
N LEU A 237 4.33 -6.58 -9.12
CA LEU A 237 3.96 -7.29 -10.34
C LEU A 237 4.68 -8.62 -10.47
N GLN A 238 5.95 -8.70 -10.08
CA GLN A 238 6.72 -9.94 -10.08
C GLN A 238 6.13 -10.97 -9.10
N GLU A 239 5.76 -10.55 -7.89
CA GLU A 239 5.14 -11.45 -6.91
C GLU A 239 3.79 -11.98 -7.41
N ALA A 240 2.94 -11.12 -7.95
CA ALA A 240 1.66 -11.54 -8.52
C ALA A 240 1.87 -12.47 -9.74
N ALA A 241 2.85 -12.16 -10.61
CA ALA A 241 3.14 -12.97 -11.80
C ALA A 241 3.58 -14.40 -11.46
N LYS A 242 4.43 -14.58 -10.42
CA LYS A 242 4.84 -15.92 -9.93
C LYS A 242 3.64 -16.81 -9.60
N ILE A 243 2.57 -16.21 -9.09
CA ILE A 243 1.35 -16.92 -8.69
C ILE A 243 0.50 -17.32 -9.89
N VAL A 244 0.38 -16.43 -10.88
CA VAL A 244 -0.52 -16.64 -12.03
C VAL A 244 0.15 -17.35 -13.19
N GLU A 245 1.48 -17.48 -13.20
CA GLU A 245 2.22 -18.14 -14.27
C GLU A 245 1.74 -19.58 -14.48
N GLY A 246 1.36 -19.91 -15.72
CA GLY A 246 0.83 -21.22 -16.09
C GLY A 246 -0.59 -21.52 -15.60
N LYS A 247 -1.25 -20.57 -14.92
CA LYS A 247 -2.64 -20.70 -14.44
C LYS A 247 -3.57 -19.81 -15.28
N LYS A 248 -4.88 -19.92 -15.03
CA LYS A 248 -5.91 -19.11 -15.70
C LYS A 248 -6.77 -18.37 -14.69
N VAL A 249 -7.15 -17.16 -15.03
CA VAL A 249 -8.19 -16.42 -14.32
C VAL A 249 -9.48 -17.20 -14.35
N HIS A 250 -10.17 -17.27 -13.23
CA HIS A 250 -11.44 -17.95 -13.07
C HIS A 250 -12.50 -17.35 -14.01
N ASP A 251 -13.34 -18.18 -14.62
CA ASP A 251 -14.29 -17.80 -15.68
C ASP A 251 -15.24 -16.64 -15.27
N ASN A 252 -15.54 -16.53 -13.97
CA ASN A 252 -16.43 -15.48 -13.44
C ASN A 252 -15.68 -14.21 -12.99
N VAL A 253 -14.37 -14.13 -13.20
CA VAL A 253 -13.53 -13.01 -12.72
C VAL A 253 -13.03 -12.19 -13.89
N THR A 254 -13.21 -10.87 -13.81
CA THR A 254 -12.48 -9.92 -14.64
C THR A 254 -11.27 -9.42 -13.86
N ALA A 255 -10.08 -9.65 -14.37
CA ALA A 255 -8.84 -9.27 -13.70
C ALA A 255 -8.04 -8.27 -14.53
N ILE A 256 -7.63 -7.15 -13.91
CA ILE A 256 -6.81 -6.13 -14.57
C ILE A 256 -5.53 -5.86 -13.80
N VAL A 257 -4.46 -5.59 -14.53
CA VAL A 257 -3.16 -5.17 -14.01
C VAL A 257 -2.80 -3.81 -14.57
N VAL A 258 -2.44 -2.89 -13.67
CA VAL A 258 -2.08 -1.51 -14.00
C VAL A 258 -0.70 -1.20 -13.41
N PRO A 259 0.37 -1.21 -14.23
CA PRO A 259 1.69 -0.78 -13.76
C PRO A 259 1.65 0.65 -13.20
N GLY A 260 2.36 0.91 -12.11
CA GLY A 260 2.27 2.20 -11.42
C GLY A 260 2.85 3.39 -12.20
N SER A 261 3.71 3.14 -13.18
CA SER A 261 4.33 4.17 -14.03
C SER A 261 4.76 3.61 -15.39
N ARG A 262 5.06 4.50 -16.35
CA ARG A 262 5.63 4.09 -17.64
C ARG A 262 6.99 3.40 -17.51
N PRO A 263 7.93 3.86 -16.65
CA PRO A 263 9.17 3.11 -16.39
C PRO A 263 8.92 1.71 -15.86
N VAL A 264 8.03 1.54 -14.87
CA VAL A 264 7.65 0.21 -14.35
C VAL A 264 7.06 -0.67 -15.46
N ARG A 265 6.13 -0.14 -16.27
CA ARG A 265 5.57 -0.89 -17.40
C ARG A 265 6.65 -1.37 -18.35
N LYS A 266 7.55 -0.48 -18.80
CA LYS A 266 8.66 -0.85 -19.68
C LYS A 266 9.58 -1.90 -19.07
N ALA A 267 9.87 -1.79 -17.76
CA ALA A 267 10.69 -2.77 -17.06
C ALA A 267 9.98 -4.13 -16.96
N ALA A 268 8.69 -4.14 -16.66
CA ALA A 268 7.87 -5.35 -16.60
C ALA A 268 7.77 -6.05 -17.99
N GLU A 269 7.49 -5.29 -19.05
CA GLU A 269 7.44 -5.80 -20.42
C GLU A 269 8.80 -6.34 -20.88
N LYS A 270 9.90 -5.69 -20.50
CA LYS A 270 11.27 -6.16 -20.83
C LYS A 270 11.57 -7.54 -20.28
N ILE A 271 11.02 -7.90 -19.13
CA ILE A 271 11.19 -9.20 -18.48
C ILE A 271 10.00 -10.14 -18.72
N GLY A 272 9.05 -9.75 -19.58
CA GLY A 272 7.96 -10.60 -20.04
C GLY A 272 6.75 -10.75 -19.10
N LEU A 273 6.63 -9.90 -18.06
CA LEU A 273 5.51 -9.98 -17.12
C LEU A 273 4.15 -9.71 -17.77
N ASP A 274 4.09 -8.81 -18.75
CA ASP A 274 2.90 -8.55 -19.56
C ASP A 274 2.35 -9.83 -20.21
N LYS A 275 3.24 -10.65 -20.77
CA LYS A 275 2.86 -11.93 -21.40
C LYS A 275 2.31 -12.91 -20.37
N VAL A 276 2.96 -13.04 -19.21
CA VAL A 276 2.48 -13.91 -18.12
C VAL A 276 1.06 -13.53 -17.71
N PHE A 277 0.79 -12.24 -17.46
CA PHE A 277 -0.54 -11.78 -17.10
C PHE A 277 -1.57 -11.96 -18.20
N ILE A 278 -1.24 -11.60 -19.45
CA ILE A 278 -2.15 -11.76 -20.60
C ILE A 278 -2.45 -13.24 -20.85
N GLU A 279 -1.44 -14.11 -20.80
CA GLU A 279 -1.63 -15.55 -20.94
C GLU A 279 -2.49 -16.14 -19.82
N ALA A 280 -2.39 -15.62 -18.60
CA ALA A 280 -3.27 -16.01 -17.50
C ALA A 280 -4.71 -15.48 -17.68
N GLY A 281 -4.95 -14.50 -18.53
CA GLY A 281 -6.27 -13.91 -18.81
C GLY A 281 -6.52 -12.57 -18.12
N PHE A 282 -5.47 -11.90 -17.61
CA PHE A 282 -5.56 -10.53 -17.13
C PHE A 282 -5.52 -9.53 -18.28
N GLU A 283 -6.19 -8.41 -18.10
CA GLU A 283 -6.08 -7.26 -18.98
C GLU A 283 -4.90 -6.37 -18.54
N TRP A 284 -3.88 -6.23 -19.41
CA TRP A 284 -2.71 -5.38 -19.19
C TRP A 284 -3.01 -3.94 -19.61
N ARG A 285 -3.07 -3.02 -18.64
CA ARG A 285 -3.51 -1.63 -18.83
C ARG A 285 -2.35 -0.65 -18.96
N GLU A 286 -2.68 0.56 -19.43
CA GLU A 286 -1.78 1.72 -19.36
C GLU A 286 -1.55 2.17 -17.91
N PRO A 287 -0.33 2.65 -17.58
CA PRO A 287 -0.02 3.17 -16.25
C PRO A 287 -0.93 4.33 -15.84
N GLY A 288 -1.41 4.28 -14.60
CA GLY A 288 -2.26 5.33 -14.03
C GLY A 288 -2.96 4.89 -12.75
N CYS A 289 -3.88 5.73 -12.27
CA CYS A 289 -4.69 5.41 -11.10
C CYS A 289 -5.79 4.39 -11.40
N SER A 290 -6.31 4.37 -12.66
CA SER A 290 -7.33 3.40 -13.09
C SER A 290 -8.45 3.22 -12.06
N MET A 291 -8.78 1.99 -11.72
CA MET A 291 -9.83 1.68 -10.73
C MET A 291 -9.52 2.16 -9.31
N CYS A 292 -8.28 2.42 -8.93
CA CYS A 292 -7.99 2.93 -7.58
C CYS A 292 -8.81 4.19 -7.24
N LEU A 293 -9.14 5.00 -8.24
CA LEU A 293 -9.93 6.22 -8.11
C LEU A 293 -11.31 6.15 -8.82
N GLY A 294 -11.47 5.23 -9.79
CA GLY A 294 -12.73 5.05 -10.52
C GLY A 294 -13.14 6.26 -11.38
N MET A 295 -12.20 7.12 -11.77
CA MET A 295 -12.46 8.33 -12.59
C MET A 295 -12.31 8.10 -14.10
N ASN A 296 -11.85 6.95 -14.50
CA ASN A 296 -11.78 6.52 -15.90
C ASN A 296 -12.84 5.43 -16.19
N PRO A 297 -12.89 4.88 -17.41
CA PRO A 297 -13.82 3.79 -17.75
C PRO A 297 -13.63 2.51 -16.93
N ASP A 298 -12.42 2.28 -16.38
CA ASP A 298 -12.15 1.11 -15.54
C ASP A 298 -12.88 1.28 -14.19
N ARG A 299 -13.97 0.56 -14.02
CA ARG A 299 -14.80 0.59 -12.82
C ARG A 299 -15.29 -0.80 -12.49
N VAL A 300 -15.39 -1.10 -11.22
CA VAL A 300 -16.05 -2.32 -10.73
C VAL A 300 -17.57 -2.14 -10.90
N PRO A 301 -18.28 -3.10 -11.50
CA PRO A 301 -19.73 -3.06 -11.58
C PRO A 301 -20.41 -3.03 -10.21
N ALA A 302 -21.61 -2.44 -10.16
CA ALA A 302 -22.40 -2.36 -8.93
C ALA A 302 -22.67 -3.77 -8.35
N GLY A 303 -22.51 -3.91 -7.05
CA GLY A 303 -22.76 -5.17 -6.33
C GLY A 303 -21.64 -6.23 -6.49
N VAL A 304 -20.62 -5.98 -7.31
CA VAL A 304 -19.52 -6.93 -7.51
C VAL A 304 -18.43 -6.74 -6.48
N HIS A 305 -17.95 -7.86 -5.91
CA HIS A 305 -16.82 -7.89 -5.00
C HIS A 305 -15.50 -7.86 -5.78
N CYS A 306 -14.61 -6.95 -5.38
CA CYS A 306 -13.31 -6.74 -5.99
C CYS A 306 -12.18 -6.97 -4.99
N ALA A 307 -11.30 -7.93 -5.25
CA ALA A 307 -10.01 -8.02 -4.57
C ALA A 307 -9.04 -6.98 -5.15
N SER A 308 -8.53 -6.08 -4.31
CA SER A 308 -7.83 -4.89 -4.77
C SER A 308 -6.56 -4.61 -3.99
N THR A 309 -5.47 -4.31 -4.70
CA THR A 309 -4.22 -3.84 -4.12
C THR A 309 -4.18 -2.32 -3.91
N SER A 310 -5.30 -1.62 -4.13
CA SER A 310 -5.41 -0.19 -3.84
C SER A 310 -5.29 0.12 -2.33
N ASN A 311 -5.39 1.38 -1.96
CA ASN A 311 -5.20 1.83 -0.58
C ASN A 311 -6.51 2.20 0.14
N ARG A 312 -7.61 2.37 -0.60
CA ARG A 312 -8.91 2.81 -0.06
C ARG A 312 -10.05 1.95 -0.59
N ASN A 313 -11.02 1.68 0.27
CA ASN A 313 -12.19 0.84 -0.02
C ASN A 313 -13.52 1.46 0.46
N PHE A 314 -13.59 2.78 0.64
CA PHE A 314 -14.87 3.40 1.00
C PHE A 314 -15.92 3.23 -0.11
N GLN A 315 -17.19 3.35 0.27
CA GLN A 315 -18.34 3.16 -0.63
C GLN A 315 -18.18 3.96 -1.93
N GLY A 316 -18.32 3.28 -3.05
CA GLY A 316 -18.24 3.89 -4.38
C GLY A 316 -16.82 4.20 -4.89
N ARG A 317 -15.76 3.90 -4.15
CA ARG A 317 -14.38 4.26 -4.51
C ARG A 317 -13.95 3.73 -5.87
N GLN A 318 -14.22 2.47 -6.17
CA GLN A 318 -13.84 1.82 -7.43
C GLN A 318 -14.99 1.74 -8.45
N GLY A 319 -16.14 2.35 -8.14
CA GLY A 319 -17.34 2.36 -8.96
C GLY A 319 -18.58 2.53 -8.07
N LYS A 320 -19.69 3.00 -8.64
CA LYS A 320 -20.94 3.12 -7.90
C LYS A 320 -21.35 1.74 -7.37
N ASP A 321 -21.63 1.65 -6.08
CA ASP A 321 -22.03 0.43 -5.37
C ASP A 321 -21.04 -0.75 -5.53
N ALA A 322 -19.77 -0.48 -5.84
CA ALA A 322 -18.68 -1.46 -5.88
C ALA A 322 -18.27 -1.88 -4.48
N ARG A 323 -17.97 -3.16 -4.30
CA ARG A 323 -17.59 -3.78 -3.02
C ARG A 323 -16.11 -4.11 -3.03
N THR A 324 -15.28 -3.23 -2.48
CA THR A 324 -13.82 -3.34 -2.55
C THR A 324 -13.22 -3.96 -1.29
N HIS A 325 -12.38 -4.97 -1.47
CA HIS A 325 -11.59 -5.62 -0.43
C HIS A 325 -10.12 -5.35 -0.65
N LEU A 326 -9.47 -4.68 0.30
CA LEU A 326 -8.02 -4.44 0.25
C LEU A 326 -7.28 -5.70 0.66
N CYS A 327 -6.26 -6.06 -0.13
CA CYS A 327 -5.40 -7.21 0.12
C CYS A 327 -4.02 -7.02 -0.52
N SER A 328 -3.09 -7.93 -0.24
CA SER A 328 -1.77 -7.96 -0.87
C SER A 328 -1.83 -8.36 -2.36
N PRO A 329 -0.80 -8.06 -3.17
CA PRO A 329 -0.72 -8.51 -4.57
C PRO A 329 -0.86 -10.02 -4.73
N ALA A 330 -0.26 -10.79 -3.82
CA ALA A 330 -0.36 -12.26 -3.82
C ALA A 330 -1.81 -12.73 -3.61
N MET A 331 -2.49 -12.15 -2.61
CA MET A 331 -3.89 -12.48 -2.32
C MET A 331 -4.82 -12.09 -3.48
N ALA A 332 -4.58 -10.95 -4.13
CA ALA A 332 -5.33 -10.52 -5.31
C ALA A 332 -5.11 -11.46 -6.51
N ALA A 333 -3.86 -11.89 -6.74
CA ALA A 333 -3.52 -12.85 -7.79
C ALA A 333 -4.20 -14.21 -7.57
N LEU A 334 -4.18 -14.72 -6.34
CA LEU A 334 -4.89 -15.95 -5.97
C LEU A 334 -6.41 -15.81 -6.12
N ALA A 335 -6.97 -14.68 -5.71
CA ALA A 335 -8.39 -14.41 -5.88
C ALA A 335 -8.81 -14.38 -7.35
N ALA A 336 -7.93 -13.93 -8.25
CA ALA A 336 -8.19 -13.99 -9.69
C ALA A 336 -8.27 -15.42 -10.20
N ILE A 337 -7.44 -16.34 -9.70
CA ILE A 337 -7.40 -17.74 -10.13
C ILE A 337 -8.58 -18.54 -9.56
N HIS A 338 -8.94 -18.31 -8.29
CA HIS A 338 -9.90 -19.16 -7.57
C HIS A 338 -11.34 -18.60 -7.54
N GLY A 339 -11.56 -17.31 -7.86
CA GLY A 339 -12.87 -16.65 -7.74
C GLY A 339 -13.29 -16.34 -6.29
N ASN A 340 -12.41 -16.56 -5.32
CA ASN A 340 -12.57 -16.24 -3.90
C ASN A 340 -11.19 -16.05 -3.26
N PHE A 341 -11.12 -15.53 -2.03
CA PHE A 341 -9.84 -15.42 -1.34
C PHE A 341 -9.29 -16.78 -0.93
N VAL A 342 -7.98 -16.96 -1.09
CA VAL A 342 -7.20 -18.14 -0.73
C VAL A 342 -5.97 -17.75 0.08
N ASP A 343 -5.57 -18.59 1.01
CA ASP A 343 -4.42 -18.34 1.89
C ASP A 343 -3.09 -18.35 1.12
N SER A 344 -2.49 -17.18 0.95
CA SER A 344 -1.21 -17.05 0.22
C SER A 344 -0.06 -17.83 0.86
N ARG A 345 -0.12 -18.14 2.16
CA ARG A 345 0.90 -18.95 2.86
C ARG A 345 0.99 -20.38 2.32
N LYS A 346 -0.11 -20.90 1.75
CA LYS A 346 -0.22 -22.27 1.23
C LYS A 346 0.17 -22.39 -0.25
N GLU A 347 0.05 -21.29 -1.00
CA GLU A 347 0.19 -21.29 -2.47
C GLU A 347 1.49 -20.63 -2.96
N VAL A 348 2.16 -19.82 -2.13
CA VAL A 348 3.46 -19.24 -2.45
C VAL A 348 4.55 -20.27 -2.16
N ILE A 349 5.25 -20.74 -3.21
CA ILE A 349 6.32 -21.75 -3.16
C ILE A 349 7.65 -21.12 -2.76
#